data_23faa55820669a7bc018e58c5327fbfd
#
_entry.id   23faa55820669a7bc018e58c5327fbfd
#
_cell.length_a   1.000
_cell.length_b   1.000
_cell.length_c   1.000
_cell.angle_alpha   90.00
_cell.angle_beta   90.00
_cell.angle_gamma   90.00
#
_symmetry.space_group_name_H-M   'P 1'
#
loop_
_entity.id
_entity.type
_entity.pdbx_description
1 polymer ?
#
loop_
_entity_poly.entity_id
_entity_poly.type
_entity_poly.pdbx_seq_one_letter_code
_entity_poly.pdbx_strand_id
1 'polypeptide(L)'
;MNYKNLIEEFFENEKIFLDQRKRLIVFLGSFADFDSFEYSQQLSAQSKKLEYHSVDLLLLGIGSEKSKEFFCKFNNIDAKNVVAVKNDELHKKLNLNPGFVSPMPAIINLMFMCAGINSRGTIKEVLRGYFGDLSLIHI
;
A
#
# COMPACT_ATOMS: atom_id res chain seq x y z
N MET A 1 -1.74 -2.84 -24.75
CA MET A 1 -2.51 -3.54 -23.69
C MET A 1 -3.46 -2.52 -23.06
N ASN A 2 -4.76 -2.82 -22.98
CA ASN A 2 -5.71 -1.86 -22.41
C ASN A 2 -5.80 -2.09 -20.89
N TYR A 3 -5.09 -1.28 -20.11
CA TYR A 3 -5.05 -1.38 -18.64
C TYR A 3 -6.43 -1.22 -18.00
N LYS A 4 -7.34 -0.47 -18.63
CA LYS A 4 -8.70 -0.31 -18.14
C LYS A 4 -9.44 -1.64 -18.11
N ASN A 5 -9.42 -2.40 -19.20
CA ASN A 5 -10.06 -3.69 -19.28
C ASN A 5 -9.50 -4.70 -18.27
N LEU A 6 -8.17 -4.66 -18.05
CA LEU A 6 -7.51 -5.52 -17.08
C LEU A 6 -7.97 -5.25 -15.64
N ILE A 7 -8.14 -3.98 -15.30
CA ILE A 7 -8.61 -3.58 -13.97
C ILE A 7 -10.09 -3.92 -13.80
N GLU A 8 -10.90 -3.71 -14.83
CA GLU A 8 -12.33 -4.08 -14.82
C GLU A 8 -12.50 -5.59 -14.64
N GLU A 9 -11.76 -6.41 -15.40
CA GLU A 9 -11.76 -7.87 -15.26
C GLU A 9 -11.34 -8.32 -13.85
N PHE A 10 -10.33 -7.67 -13.27
CA PHE A 10 -9.91 -7.95 -11.90
C PHE A 10 -11.04 -7.64 -10.89
N PHE A 11 -11.71 -6.50 -11.03
CA PHE A 11 -12.79 -6.12 -10.12
C PHE A 11 -14.01 -7.05 -10.25
N GLU A 12 -14.33 -7.51 -11.45
CA GLU A 12 -15.38 -8.50 -11.66
C GLU A 12 -15.05 -9.83 -10.99
N ASN A 13 -13.81 -10.32 -11.14
CA ASN A 13 -13.35 -11.58 -10.56
C ASN A 13 -13.33 -11.53 -9.02
N GLU A 14 -12.92 -10.43 -8.44
CA GLU A 14 -12.86 -10.23 -6.98
C GLU A 14 -14.19 -9.72 -6.40
N LYS A 15 -15.24 -9.57 -7.24
CA LYS A 15 -16.55 -9.06 -6.85
C LYS A 15 -16.50 -7.70 -6.16
N ILE A 16 -15.61 -6.85 -6.62
CA ILE A 16 -15.45 -5.48 -6.11
C ILE A 16 -16.47 -4.59 -6.84
N PHE A 17 -17.53 -4.25 -6.14
CA PHE A 17 -18.54 -3.33 -6.67
C PHE A 17 -18.12 -1.91 -6.36
N LEU A 18 -17.75 -1.18 -7.40
CA LEU A 18 -17.43 0.23 -7.32
C LEU A 18 -18.59 1.05 -7.90
N ASP A 19 -18.95 2.11 -7.19
CA ASP A 19 -19.93 3.06 -7.66
C ASP A 19 -19.45 3.72 -8.97
N GLN A 20 -20.37 4.22 -9.82
CA GLN A 20 -20.02 4.77 -11.16
C GLN A 20 -19.27 6.12 -11.09
N ARG A 21 -18.76 6.51 -9.94
CA ARG A 21 -18.04 7.77 -9.70
C ARG A 21 -16.60 7.73 -10.22
N LYS A 22 -15.96 8.90 -10.22
CA LYS A 22 -14.51 8.98 -10.44
C LYS A 22 -13.80 8.16 -9.38
N ARG A 23 -12.76 7.43 -9.77
CA ARG A 23 -12.03 6.51 -8.87
C ARG A 23 -10.56 6.84 -8.88
N LEU A 24 -9.98 6.86 -7.68
CA LEU A 24 -8.54 6.86 -7.47
C LEU A 24 -8.14 5.47 -6.98
N ILE A 25 -7.49 4.69 -7.85
CA ILE A 25 -7.00 3.36 -7.53
C ILE A 25 -5.51 3.47 -7.27
N VAL A 26 -5.08 3.10 -6.08
CA VAL A 26 -3.68 3.15 -5.65
C VAL A 26 -3.17 1.74 -5.44
N PHE A 27 -2.12 1.39 -6.15
CA PHE A 27 -1.43 0.12 -6.02
C PHE A 27 -0.30 0.27 -5.01
N LEU A 28 -0.47 -0.40 -3.88
CA LEU A 28 0.55 -0.49 -2.84
C LEU A 28 1.46 -1.70 -3.10
N GLY A 29 2.66 -1.68 -2.57
CA GLY A 29 3.52 -2.87 -2.57
C GLY A 29 2.95 -3.93 -1.64
N SER A 30 3.39 -3.94 -0.39
CA SER A 30 2.88 -4.81 0.66
C SER A 30 2.22 -4.00 1.76
N PHE A 31 1.26 -4.59 2.49
CA PHE A 31 0.71 -3.96 3.69
C PHE A 31 1.72 -3.79 4.82
N ALA A 32 2.89 -4.43 4.74
CA ALA A 32 3.97 -4.29 5.71
C ALA A 32 5.08 -3.33 5.24
N ASP A 33 4.89 -2.67 4.10
CA ASP A 33 5.87 -1.76 3.51
C ASP A 33 5.70 -0.32 4.04
N PHE A 34 6.80 0.31 4.44
CA PHE A 34 6.79 1.67 4.99
C PHE A 34 6.26 2.71 4.02
N ASP A 35 6.61 2.61 2.74
CA ASP A 35 6.13 3.53 1.71
C ASP A 35 4.61 3.42 1.57
N SER A 36 4.07 2.19 1.65
CA SER A 36 2.63 1.93 1.64
C SER A 36 1.93 2.57 2.84
N PHE A 37 2.54 2.55 4.02
CA PHE A 37 2.02 3.22 5.21
C PHE A 37 2.00 4.74 5.05
N GLU A 38 3.12 5.33 4.65
CA GLU A 38 3.24 6.78 4.49
C GLU A 38 2.24 7.31 3.45
N TYR A 39 2.16 6.68 2.28
CA TYR A 39 1.19 7.04 1.25
C TYR A 39 -0.25 6.96 1.75
N SER A 40 -0.56 5.90 2.47
CA SER A 40 -1.91 5.68 2.97
C SER A 40 -2.32 6.69 4.03
N GLN A 41 -1.41 7.11 4.89
CA GLN A 41 -1.66 8.19 5.85
C GLN A 41 -1.92 9.52 5.15
N GLN A 42 -1.14 9.86 4.13
CA GLN A 42 -1.36 11.06 3.34
C GLN A 42 -2.72 11.04 2.62
N LEU A 43 -3.11 9.91 2.04
CA LEU A 43 -4.41 9.73 1.40
C LEU A 43 -5.56 9.80 2.39
N SER A 44 -5.42 9.18 3.57
CA SER A 44 -6.41 9.26 4.65
C SER A 44 -6.63 10.71 5.08
N ALA A 45 -5.58 11.51 5.20
CA ALA A 45 -5.68 12.93 5.52
C ALA A 45 -6.43 13.74 4.43
N GLN A 46 -6.44 13.27 3.18
CA GLN A 46 -7.16 13.88 2.05
C GLN A 46 -8.56 13.28 1.81
N SER A 47 -9.00 12.31 2.60
CA SER A 47 -10.26 11.56 2.37
C SER A 47 -11.48 12.46 2.22
N LYS A 48 -11.64 13.47 3.08
CA LYS A 48 -12.73 14.45 3.01
C LYS A 48 -12.72 15.27 1.70
N LYS A 49 -11.52 15.57 1.18
CA LYS A 49 -11.38 16.29 -0.08
C LYS A 49 -11.74 15.43 -1.28
N LEU A 50 -11.35 14.15 -1.25
CA LEU A 50 -11.74 13.18 -2.27
C LEU A 50 -13.27 12.99 -2.28
N GLU A 51 -13.88 12.85 -1.12
CA GLU A 51 -15.33 12.75 -0.97
C GLU A 51 -16.05 14.00 -1.50
N TYR A 52 -15.58 15.19 -1.17
CA TYR A 52 -16.13 16.46 -1.70
C TYR A 52 -16.13 16.51 -3.23
N HIS A 53 -15.09 15.95 -3.88
CA HIS A 53 -14.99 15.87 -5.33
C HIS A 53 -15.66 14.62 -5.94
N SER A 54 -16.38 13.83 -5.14
CA SER A 54 -17.03 12.57 -5.56
C SER A 54 -16.03 11.59 -6.18
N VAL A 55 -14.86 11.45 -5.56
CA VAL A 55 -13.81 10.51 -5.95
C VAL A 55 -13.78 9.37 -4.94
N ASP A 56 -14.05 8.14 -5.40
CA ASP A 56 -13.90 6.94 -4.58
C ASP A 56 -12.42 6.56 -4.50
N LEU A 57 -11.93 6.30 -3.29
CA LEU A 57 -10.56 5.82 -3.05
C LEU A 57 -10.57 4.30 -2.89
N LEU A 58 -9.67 3.63 -3.61
CA LEU A 58 -9.43 2.20 -3.47
C LEU A 58 -7.93 1.94 -3.40
N LEU A 59 -7.49 1.28 -2.34
CA LEU A 59 -6.11 0.86 -2.13
C LEU A 59 -6.01 -0.65 -2.37
N LEU A 60 -5.11 -1.08 -3.25
CA LEU A 60 -4.82 -2.50 -3.47
C LEU A 60 -3.42 -2.80 -2.94
N GLY A 61 -3.32 -3.69 -1.97
CA GLY A 61 -2.03 -4.08 -1.37
C GLY A 61 -1.84 -5.58 -1.35
N ILE A 62 -0.59 -6.02 -1.49
CA ILE A 62 -0.23 -7.44 -1.42
C ILE A 62 -0.19 -7.86 0.06
N GLY A 63 -0.97 -8.88 0.40
CA GLY A 63 -0.99 -9.43 1.76
C GLY A 63 -2.22 -10.27 2.06
N SER A 64 -2.34 -10.70 3.31
CA SER A 64 -3.50 -11.43 3.81
C SER A 64 -4.62 -10.49 4.27
N GLU A 65 -5.83 -11.01 4.45
CA GLU A 65 -6.94 -10.23 5.05
C GLU A 65 -6.58 -9.75 6.47
N LYS A 66 -5.83 -10.56 7.23
CA LYS A 66 -5.34 -10.16 8.54
C LYS A 66 -4.38 -8.97 8.47
N SER A 67 -3.44 -8.98 7.51
CA SER A 67 -2.53 -7.85 7.28
C SER A 67 -3.29 -6.58 6.86
N LYS A 68 -4.32 -6.73 6.03
CA LYS A 68 -5.23 -5.64 5.65
C LYS A 68 -5.94 -5.04 6.87
N GLU A 69 -6.47 -5.87 7.78
CA GLU A 69 -7.16 -5.39 8.99
C GLU A 69 -6.23 -4.52 9.86
N PHE A 70 -5.00 -4.99 10.10
CA PHE A 70 -3.99 -4.23 10.83
C PHE A 70 -3.62 -2.92 10.12
N PHE A 71 -3.42 -2.98 8.81
CA PHE A 71 -3.10 -1.83 7.97
C PHE A 71 -4.21 -0.77 8.04
N CYS A 72 -5.47 -1.18 7.89
CA CYS A 72 -6.63 -0.29 7.97
C CYS A 72 -6.74 0.37 9.34
N LYS A 73 -6.59 -0.41 10.41
CA LYS A 73 -6.65 0.09 11.79
C LYS A 73 -5.53 1.08 12.08
N PHE A 74 -4.31 0.78 11.65
CA PHE A 74 -3.15 1.64 11.87
C PHE A 74 -3.25 2.98 11.14
N ASN A 75 -3.71 2.95 9.88
CA ASN A 75 -3.81 4.14 9.03
C ASN A 75 -5.14 4.87 9.16
N ASN A 76 -6.06 4.35 10.00
CA ASN A 76 -7.42 4.89 10.15
C ASN A 76 -8.16 5.00 8.80
N ILE A 77 -8.09 3.92 8.00
CA ILE A 77 -8.73 3.82 6.70
C ILE A 77 -9.87 2.80 6.80
N ASP A 78 -11.01 3.12 6.18
CA ASP A 78 -12.14 2.21 6.10
C ASP A 78 -11.76 0.97 5.29
N ALA A 79 -11.97 -0.22 5.86
CA ALA A 79 -11.63 -1.49 5.24
C ALA A 79 -12.33 -1.73 3.89
N LYS A 80 -13.47 -1.07 3.64
CA LYS A 80 -14.15 -1.12 2.33
C LYS A 80 -13.33 -0.49 1.20
N ASN A 81 -12.42 0.43 1.55
CA ASN A 81 -11.55 1.13 0.60
C ASN A 81 -10.22 0.40 0.37
N VAL A 82 -10.03 -0.79 0.97
CA VAL A 82 -8.79 -1.55 0.87
C VAL A 82 -9.08 -2.97 0.39
N VAL A 83 -8.34 -3.41 -0.60
CA VAL A 83 -8.40 -4.78 -1.14
C VAL A 83 -7.08 -5.48 -0.94
N ALA A 84 -7.12 -6.67 -0.35
CA ALA A 84 -5.97 -7.54 -0.21
C ALA A 84 -5.83 -8.42 -1.46
N VAL A 85 -4.70 -8.31 -2.15
CA VAL A 85 -4.33 -9.23 -3.24
C VAL A 85 -3.31 -10.23 -2.74
N LYS A 86 -3.49 -11.52 -3.08
CA LYS A 86 -2.66 -12.60 -2.54
C LYS A 86 -1.23 -12.62 -3.09
N ASN A 87 -1.05 -12.08 -4.30
CA ASN A 87 0.23 -12.11 -5.00
C ASN A 87 0.41 -10.87 -5.88
N ASP A 88 1.55 -10.78 -6.52
CA ASP A 88 1.94 -9.64 -7.36
C ASP A 88 1.54 -9.78 -8.84
N GLU A 89 0.70 -10.76 -9.19
CA GLU A 89 0.33 -11.01 -10.59
C GLU A 89 -0.34 -9.80 -11.25
N LEU A 90 -1.24 -9.13 -10.52
CA LEU A 90 -1.89 -7.92 -11.03
C LEU A 90 -0.86 -6.81 -11.27
N HIS A 91 0.07 -6.61 -10.34
CA HIS A 91 1.15 -5.63 -10.46
C HIS A 91 2.03 -5.91 -11.68
N LYS A 92 2.37 -7.18 -11.92
CA LYS A 92 3.13 -7.63 -13.11
C LYS A 92 2.36 -7.40 -14.41
N LYS A 93 1.08 -7.75 -14.44
CA LYS A 93 0.21 -7.51 -15.61
C LYS A 93 0.08 -6.02 -15.95
N LEU A 94 0.09 -5.16 -14.94
CA LEU A 94 0.08 -3.71 -15.10
C LEU A 94 1.47 -3.13 -15.42
N ASN A 95 2.49 -3.98 -15.52
CA ASN A 95 3.89 -3.59 -15.75
C ASN A 95 4.40 -2.59 -14.70
N LEU A 96 3.95 -2.75 -13.46
CA LEU A 96 4.45 -1.96 -12.34
C LEU A 96 5.83 -2.46 -11.94
N ASN A 97 6.74 -1.53 -11.69
CA ASN A 97 8.10 -1.88 -11.26
C ASN A 97 8.05 -2.50 -9.86
N PRO A 98 8.62 -3.70 -9.63
CA PRO A 98 8.62 -4.34 -8.31
C PRO A 98 9.48 -3.61 -7.28
N GLY A 99 10.05 -2.46 -7.64
CA GLY A 99 10.96 -1.71 -6.79
C GLY A 99 12.39 -2.24 -6.86
N PHE A 100 13.20 -1.80 -5.92
CA PHE A 100 14.60 -2.20 -5.86
C PHE A 100 14.72 -3.56 -5.15
N VAL A 101 14.76 -4.63 -5.94
CA VAL A 101 15.06 -5.97 -5.41
C VAL A 101 16.57 -6.11 -5.32
N SER A 102 17.14 -5.75 -4.17
CA SER A 102 18.56 -5.94 -3.92
C SER A 102 18.80 -7.32 -3.30
N PRO A 103 19.68 -8.15 -3.86
CA PRO A 103 20.10 -9.40 -3.23
C PRO A 103 21.03 -9.20 -2.02
N MET A 104 21.20 -7.96 -1.59
CA MET A 104 22.09 -7.62 -0.49
C MET A 104 21.52 -8.03 0.87
N PRO A 105 22.40 -8.33 1.85
CA PRO A 105 21.99 -8.57 3.23
C PRO A 105 21.13 -7.42 3.78
N ALA A 106 20.13 -7.76 4.60
CA ALA A 106 19.15 -6.79 5.13
C ALA A 106 19.79 -5.56 5.80
N ILE A 107 20.95 -5.75 6.44
CA ILE A 107 21.67 -4.66 7.09
C ILE A 107 22.23 -3.63 6.09
N ILE A 108 22.66 -4.07 4.91
CA ILE A 108 23.17 -3.17 3.87
C ILE A 108 21.98 -2.41 3.23
N ASN A 109 20.87 -3.07 3.00
CA ASN A 109 19.64 -2.41 2.55
C ASN A 109 19.19 -1.35 3.55
N LEU A 110 19.22 -1.66 4.85
CA LEU A 110 18.93 -0.70 5.91
C LEU A 110 19.88 0.50 5.87
N MET A 111 21.18 0.29 5.68
CA MET A 111 22.16 1.37 5.56
C MET A 111 21.88 2.26 4.34
N PHE A 112 21.52 1.69 3.19
CA PHE A 112 21.14 2.46 2.00
C PHE A 112 19.82 3.22 2.21
N MET A 113 18.84 2.61 2.86
CA MET A 113 17.61 3.31 3.25
C MET A 113 17.93 4.51 4.16
N CYS A 114 18.74 4.32 5.19
CA CYS A 114 19.15 5.40 6.09
C CYS A 114 19.98 6.49 5.39
N ALA A 115 20.86 6.13 4.44
CA ALA A 115 21.67 7.07 3.68
C ALA A 115 20.85 7.86 2.64
N GLY A 116 19.81 7.23 2.06
CA GLY A 116 18.91 7.87 1.08
C GLY A 116 17.85 8.76 1.69
N ILE A 117 17.64 8.69 2.99
CA ILE A 117 16.55 9.35 3.68
C ILE A 117 17.03 10.65 4.33
N ASN A 118 16.74 11.75 3.69
CA ASN A 118 16.99 13.09 4.23
C ASN A 118 15.85 13.56 5.18
N SER A 119 15.05 12.65 5.70
CA SER A 119 13.90 12.91 6.57
C SER A 119 14.14 12.34 7.96
N ARG A 120 14.20 13.21 8.97
CA ARG A 120 14.35 12.81 10.39
C ARG A 120 13.22 11.90 10.87
N GLY A 121 12.02 12.01 10.30
CA GLY A 121 10.88 11.18 10.65
C GLY A 121 11.06 9.73 10.23
N THR A 122 11.53 9.49 9.02
CA THR A 122 11.68 8.14 8.47
C THR A 122 12.75 7.32 9.20
N ILE A 123 13.88 7.94 9.58
CA ILE A 123 14.90 7.28 10.40
C ILE A 123 14.31 6.83 11.75
N LYS A 124 13.53 7.69 12.39
CA LYS A 124 12.86 7.37 13.65
C LYS A 124 11.90 6.18 13.52
N GLU A 125 11.10 6.13 12.46
CA GLU A 125 10.15 5.04 12.22
C GLU A 125 10.84 3.72 11.86
N VAL A 126 11.89 3.77 11.04
CA VAL A 126 12.73 2.60 10.73
C VAL A 126 13.38 2.04 11.99
N LEU A 127 13.97 2.90 12.83
CA LEU A 127 14.57 2.48 14.09
C LEU A 127 13.53 1.95 15.09
N ARG A 128 12.34 2.54 15.13
CA ARG A 128 11.22 2.04 15.95
C ARG A 128 10.81 0.64 15.54
N GLY A 129 10.70 0.38 14.24
CA GLY A 129 10.38 -0.94 13.70
C GLY A 129 11.45 -1.99 14.02
N TYR A 130 12.73 -1.61 14.03
CA TYR A 130 13.83 -2.53 14.33
C TYR A 130 14.07 -2.76 15.83
N PHE A 131 13.82 -1.75 16.69
CA PHE A 131 14.23 -1.80 18.10
C PHE A 131 13.08 -1.80 19.12
N GLY A 132 11.86 -1.54 18.73
CA GLY A 132 10.84 -1.30 19.74
C GLY A 132 9.46 -1.86 19.49
N ASP A 133 8.98 -1.89 18.29
CA ASP A 133 7.60 -2.28 18.03
C ASP A 133 7.52 -3.37 16.97
N LEU A 134 7.88 -4.58 17.40
CA LEU A 134 7.77 -5.80 16.57
C LEU A 134 6.32 -6.16 16.20
N SER A 135 5.33 -5.44 16.73
CA SER A 135 3.92 -5.71 16.45
C SER A 135 3.55 -5.51 14.98
N LEU A 136 4.31 -4.70 14.23
CA LEU A 136 4.11 -4.50 12.80
C LEU A 136 4.90 -5.46 11.91
N ILE A 137 5.94 -6.11 12.45
CA ILE A 137 6.84 -7.01 11.69
C ILE A 137 6.34 -8.46 11.73
N HIS A 138 5.47 -8.80 12.67
CA HIS A 138 4.88 -10.14 12.84
C HIS A 138 3.52 -10.31 12.12
N ILE A 139 3.29 -9.54 11.08
CA ILE A 139 2.08 -9.69 10.24
C ILE A 139 2.29 -10.79 9.20
#